data_b016035f2ed55b634087613997585f95
#
_entry.id   b016035f2ed55b634087613997585f95
#
_cell.length_a   1.000
_cell.length_b   1.000
_cell.length_c   1.000
_cell.angle_alpha   90.00
_cell.angle_beta   90.00
_cell.angle_gamma   90.00
#
_symmetry.space_group_name_H-M   'P 1'
#
loop_
_entity.id
_entity.type
_entity.pdbx_description
1 polymer ?
#
loop_
_entity_poly.entity_id
_entity_poly.type
_entity_poly.pdbx_seq_one_letter_code
_entity_poly.pdbx_strand_id
1 'polypeptide(L)'
;LALGIGMIHQHFKLVDVFTATENIALSMGGGKFDLKKVHEKARAICEKYQFALDLDQKVYEMSVSQKQTLEIVKVLFRGADILILDEPTAVLTPQETEKLFAVMRNMKADGKAVVIITHKLHEVLSISDRVAILRKGEYVGDIATKDADEAKLTEMMVGEKVELNIERPEPVDPVKRLALSHLTVRSADGITVLDDASFTVYGGEILGIAGISGCGQKELLEAIAGLQPTEGGSICYVEDDGTREELLGKDPLRIAEMGVALSFVPEDRLGMGLVGNMDLSDNMMLRSFRKGRGILTDRKSPRKLAETVVEELDVNTPGVSTPVRRLSGGNVQKVLVGREIASAPTVLLTAYAVRGLDINASYTIYDLINRQKERGVAVIYVGEDLDVLLELADRILVLCGGKVSGIVPGRGATKRDVGMMMTQLGGNEAHA
;
A
#
# COMPACT_ATOMS: atom_id res chain seq x y z
N LEU A 1 -12.61 19.57 -19.25
CA LEU A 1 -12.57 19.03 -20.63
C LEU A 1 -12.94 20.07 -21.70
N ALA A 2 -13.88 21.00 -21.48
CA ALA A 2 -14.17 22.07 -22.43
C ALA A 2 -12.95 22.99 -22.72
N LEU A 3 -11.98 23.00 -21.85
CA LEU A 3 -10.71 23.74 -21.95
C LEU A 3 -9.53 22.84 -22.36
N GLY A 4 -9.77 21.62 -22.84
CA GLY A 4 -8.70 20.68 -23.19
C GLY A 4 -7.97 20.07 -22.00
N ILE A 5 -8.50 20.19 -20.76
CA ILE A 5 -7.89 19.63 -19.56
C ILE A 5 -8.60 18.32 -19.19
N GLY A 6 -7.85 17.23 -19.06
CA GLY A 6 -8.30 15.93 -18.60
C GLY A 6 -7.58 15.49 -17.35
N MET A 7 -8.31 14.88 -16.42
CA MET A 7 -7.75 14.35 -15.16
C MET A 7 -8.04 12.87 -15.06
N ILE A 8 -7.03 12.12 -14.67
CA ILE A 8 -7.07 10.71 -14.32
C ILE A 8 -6.87 10.64 -12.81
N HIS A 9 -7.91 10.14 -12.12
CA HIS A 9 -7.94 10.06 -10.66
C HIS A 9 -7.23 8.81 -10.17
N GLN A 10 -6.76 8.83 -8.94
CA GLN A 10 -6.17 7.69 -8.23
C GLN A 10 -7.13 6.48 -8.20
N HIS A 11 -8.45 6.71 -8.06
CA HIS A 11 -9.48 5.69 -8.17
C HIS A 11 -10.15 5.74 -9.53
N PHE A 12 -10.10 4.65 -10.28
CA PHE A 12 -10.65 4.56 -11.62
C PHE A 12 -12.14 4.87 -11.67
N LYS A 13 -12.54 5.68 -12.63
CA LYS A 13 -13.94 6.04 -12.90
C LYS A 13 -14.46 5.20 -14.07
N LEU A 14 -14.40 3.88 -13.92
CA LEU A 14 -14.79 2.88 -14.91
C LEU A 14 -16.01 2.10 -14.42
N VAL A 15 -16.79 1.61 -15.37
CA VAL A 15 -17.92 0.69 -15.11
C VAL A 15 -17.44 -0.73 -15.43
N ASP A 16 -17.31 -1.56 -14.40
CA ASP A 16 -16.66 -2.87 -14.49
C ASP A 16 -17.34 -3.84 -15.47
N VAL A 17 -18.67 -3.81 -15.57
CA VAL A 17 -19.43 -4.71 -16.45
C VAL A 17 -19.40 -4.32 -17.93
N PHE A 18 -18.85 -3.15 -18.27
CA PHE A 18 -18.74 -2.64 -19.62
C PHE A 18 -17.37 -2.96 -20.24
N THR A 19 -17.34 -3.00 -21.58
CA THR A 19 -16.08 -3.09 -22.33
C THR A 19 -15.31 -1.77 -22.28
N ALA A 20 -14.04 -1.79 -22.72
CA ALA A 20 -13.25 -0.57 -22.86
C ALA A 20 -13.94 0.42 -23.81
N THR A 21 -14.42 -0.04 -24.97
CA THR A 21 -15.15 0.80 -25.94
C THR A 21 -16.40 1.45 -25.32
N GLU A 22 -17.20 0.69 -24.59
CA GLU A 22 -18.40 1.20 -23.92
C GLU A 22 -18.07 2.24 -22.86
N ASN A 23 -17.01 2.02 -22.04
CA ASN A 23 -16.54 3.00 -21.07
C ASN A 23 -16.05 4.30 -21.71
N ILE A 24 -15.40 4.22 -22.87
CA ILE A 24 -15.00 5.41 -23.64
C ILE A 24 -16.25 6.13 -24.16
N ALA A 25 -17.23 5.39 -24.69
CA ALA A 25 -18.47 5.95 -25.22
C ALA A 25 -19.27 6.71 -24.14
N LEU A 26 -19.34 6.20 -22.91
CA LEU A 26 -20.00 6.88 -21.79
C LEU A 26 -19.41 8.27 -21.50
N SER A 27 -18.14 8.49 -21.85
CA SER A 27 -17.48 9.77 -21.66
C SER A 27 -17.96 10.86 -22.63
N MET A 28 -18.71 10.50 -23.67
CA MET A 28 -19.16 11.40 -24.77
C MET A 28 -20.47 12.08 -24.41
N GLY A 29 -20.78 12.70 -23.43
CA GLY A 29 -22.06 13.34 -23.07
C GLY A 29 -23.10 13.46 -24.20
N GLY A 30 -24.28 12.88 -24.02
CA GLY A 30 -25.55 13.04 -24.73
C GLY A 30 -25.58 12.81 -26.25
N GLY A 31 -26.32 11.79 -26.71
CA GLY A 31 -26.55 11.52 -28.13
C GLY A 31 -26.67 10.02 -28.45
N LYS A 32 -26.97 9.68 -29.72
CA LYS A 32 -26.88 8.31 -30.22
C LYS A 32 -25.40 7.92 -30.36
N PHE A 33 -24.94 6.93 -29.59
CA PHE A 33 -23.58 6.40 -29.70
C PHE A 33 -23.48 5.46 -30.91
N ASP A 34 -22.49 5.73 -31.77
CA ASP A 34 -22.03 4.77 -32.76
C ASP A 34 -20.76 4.07 -32.18
N LEU A 35 -20.98 2.94 -31.54
CA LEU A 35 -19.88 2.18 -30.90
C LEU A 35 -18.78 1.79 -31.89
N LYS A 36 -19.09 1.57 -33.17
CA LYS A 36 -18.06 1.26 -34.18
C LYS A 36 -17.14 2.45 -34.39
N LYS A 37 -17.67 3.65 -34.53
CA LYS A 37 -16.86 4.87 -34.67
C LYS A 37 -16.06 5.16 -33.42
N VAL A 38 -16.60 4.90 -32.23
CA VAL A 38 -15.86 5.02 -30.95
C VAL A 38 -14.70 4.05 -30.93
N HIS A 39 -14.95 2.80 -31.28
CA HIS A 39 -13.93 1.76 -31.31
C HIS A 39 -12.80 2.08 -32.32
N GLU A 40 -13.15 2.50 -33.56
CA GLU A 40 -12.14 2.88 -34.57
C GLU A 40 -11.29 4.06 -34.13
N LYS A 41 -11.88 5.12 -33.56
CA LYS A 41 -11.16 6.27 -33.05
C LYS A 41 -10.28 5.90 -31.82
N ALA A 42 -10.79 5.07 -30.91
CA ALA A 42 -10.03 4.59 -29.75
C ALA A 42 -8.83 3.73 -30.20
N ARG A 43 -9.04 2.85 -31.19
CA ARG A 43 -7.95 2.05 -31.78
C ARG A 43 -6.85 2.93 -32.36
N ALA A 44 -7.19 3.97 -33.12
CA ALA A 44 -6.22 4.90 -33.68
C ALA A 44 -5.39 5.60 -32.57
N ILE A 45 -6.01 5.91 -31.42
CA ILE A 45 -5.29 6.46 -30.26
C ILE A 45 -4.35 5.41 -29.66
N CYS A 46 -4.82 4.16 -29.49
CA CYS A 46 -4.00 3.07 -28.98
C CYS A 46 -2.77 2.82 -29.88
N GLU A 47 -2.97 2.80 -31.18
CA GLU A 47 -1.87 2.65 -32.16
C GLU A 47 -0.89 3.81 -32.10
N LYS A 48 -1.39 5.06 -32.06
CA LYS A 48 -0.56 6.26 -31.99
C LYS A 48 0.38 6.28 -30.78
N TYR A 49 -0.13 5.91 -29.60
CA TYR A 49 0.64 5.95 -28.36
C TYR A 49 1.18 4.59 -27.92
N GLN A 50 0.99 3.55 -28.77
CA GLN A 50 1.45 2.17 -28.51
C GLN A 50 0.86 1.55 -27.22
N PHE A 51 -0.40 1.84 -26.96
CA PHE A 51 -1.12 1.21 -25.85
C PHE A 51 -1.50 -0.24 -26.19
N ALA A 52 -1.12 -1.17 -25.30
CA ALA A 52 -1.59 -2.56 -25.35
C ALA A 52 -2.93 -2.68 -24.61
N LEU A 53 -4.04 -2.31 -25.28
CA LEU A 53 -5.38 -2.34 -24.71
C LEU A 53 -6.33 -3.07 -25.69
N ASP A 54 -6.99 -4.12 -25.20
CA ASP A 54 -8.09 -4.75 -25.91
C ASP A 54 -9.38 -3.94 -25.67
N LEU A 55 -9.90 -3.36 -26.72
CA LEU A 55 -11.08 -2.49 -26.67
C LEU A 55 -12.41 -3.24 -26.46
N ASP A 56 -12.42 -4.55 -26.67
CA ASP A 56 -13.58 -5.43 -26.50
C ASP A 56 -13.57 -6.17 -25.16
N GLN A 57 -12.44 -6.11 -24.41
CA GLN A 57 -12.30 -6.70 -23.07
C GLN A 57 -13.19 -5.95 -22.06
N LYS A 58 -13.83 -6.69 -21.16
CA LYS A 58 -14.58 -6.12 -20.04
C LYS A 58 -13.65 -5.65 -18.93
N VAL A 59 -14.02 -4.54 -18.29
CA VAL A 59 -13.17 -3.87 -17.31
C VAL A 59 -12.90 -4.76 -16.08
N TYR A 60 -13.84 -5.60 -15.65
CA TYR A 60 -13.59 -6.51 -14.54
C TYR A 60 -12.53 -7.59 -14.83
N GLU A 61 -12.25 -7.89 -16.11
CA GLU A 61 -11.21 -8.82 -16.55
C GLU A 61 -9.84 -8.16 -16.71
N MET A 62 -9.79 -6.83 -16.63
CA MET A 62 -8.57 -6.05 -16.87
C MET A 62 -7.68 -6.01 -15.63
N SER A 63 -6.37 -6.09 -15.86
CA SER A 63 -5.38 -5.75 -14.85
C SER A 63 -5.46 -4.26 -14.48
N VAL A 64 -4.88 -3.89 -13.34
CA VAL A 64 -4.82 -2.49 -12.89
C VAL A 64 -4.14 -1.60 -13.92
N SER A 65 -3.05 -2.06 -14.52
CA SER A 65 -2.32 -1.37 -15.59
C SER A 65 -3.18 -1.14 -16.84
N GLN A 66 -4.01 -2.13 -17.23
CA GLN A 66 -4.94 -1.98 -18.34
C GLN A 66 -6.07 -0.97 -18.02
N LYS A 67 -6.61 -0.98 -16.79
CA LYS A 67 -7.59 0.00 -16.31
C LYS A 67 -7.01 1.42 -16.33
N GLN A 68 -5.79 1.60 -15.91
CA GLN A 68 -5.05 2.86 -16.02
C GLN A 68 -4.93 3.33 -17.47
N THR A 69 -4.51 2.44 -18.36
CA THR A 69 -4.40 2.72 -19.79
C THR A 69 -5.74 3.14 -20.38
N LEU A 70 -6.82 2.46 -20.01
CA LEU A 70 -8.17 2.80 -20.45
C LEU A 70 -8.59 4.22 -20.01
N GLU A 71 -8.29 4.61 -18.76
CA GLU A 71 -8.56 5.99 -18.29
C GLU A 71 -7.80 7.03 -19.11
N ILE A 72 -6.53 6.77 -19.44
CA ILE A 72 -5.73 7.65 -20.29
C ILE A 72 -6.34 7.75 -21.70
N VAL A 73 -6.66 6.62 -22.32
CA VAL A 73 -7.28 6.59 -23.66
C VAL A 73 -8.62 7.35 -23.65
N LYS A 74 -9.43 7.19 -22.62
CA LYS A 74 -10.71 7.89 -22.44
C LYS A 74 -10.55 9.42 -22.44
N VAL A 75 -9.53 9.91 -21.74
CA VAL A 75 -9.22 11.35 -21.67
C VAL A 75 -8.68 11.87 -23.00
N LEU A 76 -7.78 11.13 -23.66
CA LEU A 76 -7.25 11.46 -24.97
C LEU A 76 -8.32 11.45 -26.07
N PHE A 77 -9.24 10.47 -26.01
CA PHE A 77 -10.37 10.37 -26.94
C PHE A 77 -11.24 11.63 -26.95
N ARG A 78 -11.37 12.28 -25.79
CA ARG A 78 -12.08 13.55 -25.60
C ARG A 78 -11.29 14.78 -26.06
N GLY A 79 -10.06 14.59 -26.55
CA GLY A 79 -9.23 15.66 -27.09
C GLY A 79 -8.52 16.50 -26.03
N ALA A 80 -8.14 15.90 -24.89
CA ALA A 80 -7.35 16.61 -23.90
C ALA A 80 -5.94 16.92 -24.42
N ASP A 81 -5.50 18.17 -24.21
CA ASP A 81 -4.14 18.66 -24.49
C ASP A 81 -3.30 18.77 -23.22
N ILE A 82 -3.96 18.90 -22.06
CA ILE A 82 -3.35 18.91 -20.73
C ILE A 82 -3.90 17.72 -19.96
N LEU A 83 -3.01 16.80 -19.56
CA LEU A 83 -3.35 15.63 -18.79
C LEU A 83 -2.81 15.80 -17.37
N ILE A 84 -3.68 15.58 -16.37
CA ILE A 84 -3.33 15.55 -14.96
C ILE A 84 -3.47 14.11 -14.49
N LEU A 85 -2.40 13.51 -13.99
CA LEU A 85 -2.39 12.15 -13.45
C LEU A 85 -2.12 12.22 -11.94
N ASP A 86 -3.06 11.69 -11.17
CA ASP A 86 -3.01 11.68 -9.70
C ASP A 86 -2.53 10.32 -9.21
N GLU A 87 -1.31 10.26 -8.68
CA GLU A 87 -0.59 9.06 -8.22
C GLU A 87 -0.68 7.85 -9.18
N PRO A 88 -0.31 8.03 -10.46
CA PRO A 88 -0.58 7.02 -11.48
C PRO A 88 0.26 5.74 -11.34
N THR A 89 1.26 5.73 -10.50
CA THR A 89 2.19 4.61 -10.31
C THR A 89 1.99 3.86 -8.98
N ALA A 90 1.00 4.27 -8.18
CA ALA A 90 0.80 3.72 -6.84
C ALA A 90 0.61 2.20 -6.79
N VAL A 91 0.09 1.61 -7.86
CA VAL A 91 -0.25 0.17 -7.96
C VAL A 91 0.44 -0.55 -9.13
N LEU A 92 1.44 0.10 -9.76
CA LEU A 92 2.19 -0.43 -10.89
C LEU A 92 3.51 -1.06 -10.45
N THR A 93 3.90 -2.12 -11.16
CA THR A 93 5.26 -2.66 -11.06
C THR A 93 6.29 -1.68 -11.63
N PRO A 94 7.58 -1.80 -11.28
CA PRO A 94 8.63 -0.99 -11.90
C PRO A 94 8.63 -1.04 -13.43
N GLN A 95 8.38 -2.22 -14.00
CA GLN A 95 8.32 -2.42 -15.45
C GLN A 95 7.10 -1.73 -16.10
N GLU A 96 5.96 -1.73 -15.41
CA GLU A 96 4.76 -1.02 -15.87
C GLU A 96 4.91 0.49 -15.72
N THR A 97 5.57 0.95 -14.66
CA THR A 97 5.92 2.36 -14.46
C THR A 97 6.77 2.89 -15.61
N GLU A 98 7.81 2.16 -16.01
CA GLU A 98 8.64 2.53 -17.17
C GLU A 98 7.84 2.59 -18.48
N LYS A 99 6.90 1.67 -18.69
CA LYS A 99 5.99 1.73 -19.86
C LYS A 99 5.11 2.97 -19.81
N LEU A 100 4.55 3.31 -18.64
CA LEU A 100 3.76 4.53 -18.47
C LEU A 100 4.59 5.78 -18.74
N PHE A 101 5.82 5.84 -18.23
CA PHE A 101 6.74 6.96 -18.49
C PHE A 101 7.11 7.08 -19.96
N ALA A 102 7.30 5.97 -20.68
CA ALA A 102 7.51 6.01 -22.13
C ALA A 102 6.29 6.61 -22.86
N VAL A 103 5.08 6.26 -22.44
CA VAL A 103 3.85 6.86 -22.98
C VAL A 103 3.79 8.35 -22.69
N MET A 104 4.10 8.79 -21.46
CA MET A 104 4.13 10.22 -21.10
C MET A 104 5.15 11.01 -21.94
N ARG A 105 6.34 10.43 -22.20
CA ARG A 105 7.35 11.03 -23.10
C ARG A 105 6.80 11.16 -24.53
N ASN A 106 6.08 10.15 -25.02
CA ASN A 106 5.45 10.20 -26.35
C ASN A 106 4.35 11.29 -26.42
N MET A 107 3.55 11.44 -25.37
CA MET A 107 2.55 12.51 -25.28
C MET A 107 3.20 13.90 -25.29
N LYS A 108 4.27 14.06 -24.53
CA LYS A 108 5.08 15.30 -24.52
C LYS A 108 5.64 15.60 -25.90
N ALA A 109 6.18 14.60 -26.61
CA ALA A 109 6.70 14.77 -27.97
C ALA A 109 5.59 15.14 -28.97
N ASP A 110 4.34 14.75 -28.72
CA ASP A 110 3.14 15.12 -29.48
C ASP A 110 2.58 16.50 -29.08
N GLY A 111 3.31 17.27 -28.27
CA GLY A 111 2.96 18.64 -27.87
C GLY A 111 1.92 18.74 -26.74
N LYS A 112 1.63 17.63 -26.03
CA LYS A 112 0.73 17.65 -24.88
C LYS A 112 1.47 18.03 -23.61
N ALA A 113 0.79 18.73 -22.70
CA ALA A 113 1.27 18.99 -21.36
C ALA A 113 0.82 17.86 -20.42
N VAL A 114 1.75 17.33 -19.66
CA VAL A 114 1.47 16.28 -18.66
C VAL A 114 1.86 16.79 -17.29
N VAL A 115 0.91 16.74 -16.35
CA VAL A 115 1.11 17.05 -14.94
C VAL A 115 0.95 15.77 -14.17
N ILE A 116 1.99 15.35 -13.47
CA ILE A 116 1.96 14.18 -12.57
C ILE A 116 1.95 14.66 -11.13
N ILE A 117 1.05 14.13 -10.33
CA ILE A 117 1.02 14.33 -8.88
C ILE A 117 1.53 13.03 -8.26
N THR A 118 2.62 13.10 -7.53
CA THR A 118 3.21 11.95 -6.84
C THR A 118 4.08 12.42 -5.66
N HIS A 119 4.23 11.56 -4.67
CA HIS A 119 5.16 11.75 -3.56
C HIS A 119 6.47 10.97 -3.73
N LYS A 120 6.58 10.16 -4.80
CA LYS A 120 7.78 9.37 -5.12
C LYS A 120 8.81 10.22 -5.85
N LEU A 121 9.79 10.74 -5.10
CA LEU A 121 10.75 11.71 -5.61
C LEU A 121 11.61 11.18 -6.75
N HIS A 122 12.02 9.90 -6.71
CA HIS A 122 12.77 9.26 -7.80
C HIS A 122 11.98 9.25 -9.13
N GLU A 123 10.64 9.07 -9.07
CA GLU A 123 9.79 9.15 -10.26
C GLU A 123 9.76 10.57 -10.82
N VAL A 124 9.60 11.57 -9.94
CA VAL A 124 9.63 12.98 -10.31
C VAL A 124 10.93 13.32 -11.03
N LEU A 125 12.07 12.95 -10.45
CA LEU A 125 13.39 13.20 -11.02
C LEU A 125 13.63 12.50 -12.36
N SER A 126 12.97 11.35 -12.60
CA SER A 126 13.16 10.55 -13.83
C SER A 126 12.33 11.01 -15.02
N ILE A 127 11.16 11.65 -14.79
CA ILE A 127 10.21 11.93 -15.88
C ILE A 127 9.90 13.41 -16.08
N SER A 128 10.00 14.27 -15.04
CA SER A 128 9.58 15.65 -15.13
C SER A 128 10.66 16.56 -15.72
N ASP A 129 10.24 17.70 -16.27
CA ASP A 129 11.13 18.78 -16.66
C ASP A 129 11.26 19.84 -15.55
N ARG A 130 10.18 20.03 -14.80
CA ARG A 130 10.04 20.99 -13.72
C ARG A 130 9.17 20.43 -12.61
N VAL A 131 9.53 20.72 -11.39
CA VAL A 131 8.82 20.29 -10.18
C VAL A 131 8.23 21.51 -9.49
N ALA A 132 6.92 21.50 -9.26
CA ALA A 132 6.23 22.47 -8.42
C ALA A 132 5.91 21.83 -7.08
N ILE A 133 6.17 22.50 -5.98
CA ILE A 133 6.01 21.99 -4.63
C ILE A 133 4.84 22.68 -3.94
N LEU A 134 3.90 21.87 -3.45
CA LEU A 134 2.81 22.29 -2.60
C LEU A 134 3.02 21.73 -1.18
N ARG A 135 2.88 22.58 -0.17
CA ARG A 135 2.98 22.19 1.24
C ARG A 135 1.83 22.80 2.03
N LYS A 136 1.05 21.97 2.72
CA LYS A 136 -0.13 22.37 3.51
C LYS A 136 -1.11 23.25 2.73
N GLY A 137 -1.25 22.98 1.41
CA GLY A 137 -2.14 23.73 0.52
C GLY A 137 -1.57 25.03 -0.05
N GLU A 138 -0.33 25.37 0.29
CA GLU A 138 0.36 26.55 -0.21
C GLU A 138 1.42 26.20 -1.26
N TYR A 139 1.56 27.05 -2.27
CA TYR A 139 2.63 26.93 -3.25
C TYR A 139 3.95 27.42 -2.65
N VAL A 140 4.92 26.52 -2.52
CA VAL A 140 6.24 26.82 -1.94
C VAL A 140 7.21 27.36 -2.98
N GLY A 141 7.11 26.86 -4.20
CA GLY A 141 7.99 27.24 -5.30
C GLY A 141 8.09 26.14 -6.36
N ASP A 142 8.88 26.40 -7.38
CA ASP A 142 9.21 25.42 -8.40
C ASP A 142 10.72 25.41 -8.72
N ILE A 143 11.18 24.28 -9.23
CA ILE A 143 12.58 24.05 -9.58
C ILE A 143 12.65 23.24 -10.88
N ALA A 144 13.63 23.53 -11.74
CA ALA A 144 13.91 22.67 -12.88
C ALA A 144 14.50 21.33 -12.39
N THR A 145 14.02 20.23 -12.92
CA THR A 145 14.42 18.88 -12.47
C THR A 145 15.93 18.66 -12.54
N LYS A 146 16.61 19.23 -13.55
CA LYS A 146 18.06 19.17 -13.68
C LYS A 146 18.85 19.82 -12.52
N ASP A 147 18.21 20.73 -11.77
CA ASP A 147 18.78 21.49 -10.65
C ASP A 147 18.27 20.97 -9.30
N ALA A 148 17.50 19.85 -9.31
CA ALA A 148 16.89 19.22 -8.16
C ALA A 148 17.55 17.87 -7.85
N ASP A 149 17.62 17.55 -6.57
CA ASP A 149 17.87 16.21 -6.03
C ASP A 149 16.81 15.86 -4.98
N GLU A 150 16.79 14.63 -4.54
CA GLU A 150 15.79 14.16 -3.55
C GLU A 150 15.87 14.95 -2.24
N ALA A 151 17.06 15.26 -1.77
CA ALA A 151 17.27 16.00 -0.51
C ALA A 151 16.67 17.41 -0.59
N LYS A 152 16.91 18.12 -1.70
CA LYS A 152 16.38 19.45 -1.93
C LYS A 152 14.87 19.48 -2.11
N LEU A 153 14.32 18.51 -2.84
CA LEU A 153 12.87 18.38 -2.99
C LEU A 153 12.21 18.09 -1.64
N THR A 154 12.80 17.22 -0.85
CA THR A 154 12.33 16.90 0.51
C THR A 154 12.39 18.14 1.41
N GLU A 155 13.50 18.87 1.42
CA GLU A 155 13.63 20.11 2.21
C GLU A 155 12.52 21.11 1.83
N MET A 156 12.23 21.27 0.55
CA MET A 156 11.16 22.16 0.08
C MET A 156 9.76 21.64 0.48
N MET A 157 9.52 20.33 0.42
CA MET A 157 8.23 19.72 0.77
C MET A 157 7.96 19.75 2.28
N VAL A 158 8.98 19.53 3.09
CA VAL A 158 8.87 19.46 4.56
C VAL A 158 9.08 20.83 5.20
N GLY A 159 10.02 21.61 4.68
CA GLY A 159 10.40 22.94 5.18
C GLY A 159 11.57 22.92 6.15
N GLU A 160 12.13 21.76 6.41
CA GLU A 160 13.31 21.53 7.25
C GLU A 160 14.20 20.50 6.56
N LYS A 161 15.50 20.51 6.87
CA LYS A 161 16.39 19.43 6.43
C LYS A 161 15.98 18.16 7.17
N VAL A 162 15.44 17.20 6.45
CA VAL A 162 15.12 15.87 6.96
C VAL A 162 16.14 14.90 6.40
N GLU A 163 16.81 14.17 7.28
CA GLU A 163 17.60 13.01 6.85
C GLU A 163 16.60 11.88 6.52
N LEU A 164 16.43 11.63 5.23
CA LEU A 164 15.61 10.53 4.72
C LEU A 164 16.43 9.23 4.80
N ASN A 165 16.68 8.77 6.02
CA ASN A 165 17.35 7.51 6.26
C ASN A 165 16.49 6.66 7.19
N ILE A 166 16.10 5.48 6.75
CA ILE A 166 15.46 4.50 7.62
C ILE A 166 16.58 3.79 8.37
N GLU A 167 16.79 4.16 9.64
CA GLU A 167 17.69 3.40 10.50
C GLU A 167 17.14 1.99 10.65
N ARG A 168 17.88 1.00 10.14
CA ARG A 168 17.55 -0.41 10.29
C ARG A 168 18.57 -1.08 11.20
N PRO A 169 18.28 -1.21 12.51
CA PRO A 169 19.13 -1.96 13.43
C PRO A 169 19.26 -3.42 12.99
N GLU A 170 20.39 -4.06 13.24
CA GLU A 170 20.54 -5.49 12.96
C GLU A 170 19.65 -6.32 13.88
N PRO A 171 19.06 -7.43 13.39
CA PRO A 171 18.36 -8.37 14.25
C PRO A 171 19.29 -8.93 15.33
N VAL A 172 18.85 -8.91 16.59
CA VAL A 172 19.59 -9.46 17.72
C VAL A 172 18.93 -10.76 18.16
N ASP A 173 19.66 -11.87 18.10
CA ASP A 173 19.22 -13.21 18.51
C ASP A 173 17.79 -13.57 18.00
N PRO A 174 17.57 -13.65 16.69
CA PRO A 174 16.25 -13.84 16.12
C PRO A 174 15.65 -15.18 16.54
N VAL A 175 14.51 -15.13 17.24
CA VAL A 175 13.76 -16.30 17.73
C VAL A 175 12.60 -16.60 16.79
N LYS A 176 12.43 -17.85 16.38
CA LYS A 176 11.31 -18.28 15.55
C LYS A 176 9.97 -17.96 16.21
N ARG A 177 9.10 -17.22 15.51
CA ARG A 177 7.76 -16.82 16.00
C ARG A 177 6.62 -17.42 15.19
N LEU A 178 6.73 -17.43 13.87
CA LEU A 178 5.76 -18.07 12.98
C LEU A 178 6.47 -19.01 12.00
N ALA A 179 5.87 -20.15 11.75
CA ALA A 179 6.24 -21.04 10.66
C ALA A 179 5.00 -21.38 9.85
N LEU A 180 4.99 -20.99 8.61
CA LEU A 180 3.96 -21.34 7.66
C LEU A 180 4.47 -22.49 6.79
N SER A 181 3.60 -23.49 6.58
CA SER A 181 3.93 -24.67 5.78
C SER A 181 2.76 -25.02 4.87
N HIS A 182 3.03 -25.02 3.56
CA HIS A 182 2.07 -25.43 2.51
C HIS A 182 0.72 -24.69 2.58
N LEU A 183 0.73 -23.39 2.96
CA LEU A 183 -0.48 -22.62 3.15
C LEU A 183 -1.16 -22.32 1.82
N THR A 184 -2.43 -22.73 1.69
CA THR A 184 -3.26 -22.48 0.52
C THR A 184 -4.52 -21.72 0.94
N VAL A 185 -4.78 -20.59 0.26
CA VAL A 185 -5.91 -19.69 0.56
C VAL A 185 -6.71 -19.43 -0.72
N ARG A 186 -8.04 -19.47 -0.60
CA ARG A 186 -8.96 -19.04 -1.66
C ARG A 186 -9.71 -17.77 -1.29
N SER A 187 -9.97 -16.94 -2.30
CA SER A 187 -10.86 -15.80 -2.16
C SER A 187 -12.32 -16.24 -1.96
N ALA A 188 -13.18 -15.28 -1.59
CA ALA A 188 -14.62 -15.53 -1.49
C ALA A 188 -15.25 -16.00 -2.81
N ASP A 189 -14.65 -15.67 -3.94
CA ASP A 189 -15.08 -16.08 -5.29
C ASP A 189 -14.52 -17.44 -5.71
N GLY A 190 -13.82 -18.16 -4.81
CA GLY A 190 -13.27 -19.50 -5.04
C GLY A 190 -11.96 -19.52 -5.84
N ILE A 191 -11.34 -18.36 -6.08
CA ILE A 191 -10.05 -18.26 -6.78
C ILE A 191 -8.92 -18.52 -5.78
N THR A 192 -7.97 -19.39 -6.12
CA THR A 192 -6.77 -19.60 -5.30
C THR A 192 -5.89 -18.35 -5.37
N VAL A 193 -5.74 -17.66 -4.25
CA VAL A 193 -4.96 -16.41 -4.11
C VAL A 193 -3.59 -16.63 -3.48
N LEU A 194 -3.44 -17.72 -2.71
CA LEU A 194 -2.16 -18.25 -2.23
C LEU A 194 -2.12 -19.75 -2.49
N ASP A 195 -1.02 -20.23 -3.03
CA ASP A 195 -0.81 -21.62 -3.40
C ASP A 195 0.54 -22.10 -2.86
N ASP A 196 0.49 -23.02 -1.89
CA ASP A 196 1.66 -23.71 -1.31
C ASP A 196 2.70 -22.77 -0.67
N ALA A 197 2.26 -21.72 0.03
CA ALA A 197 3.16 -20.75 0.65
C ALA A 197 3.82 -21.32 1.91
N SER A 198 5.17 -21.34 1.93
CA SER A 198 5.97 -21.85 3.06
C SER A 198 7.10 -20.89 3.39
N PHE A 199 7.18 -20.44 4.65
CA PHE A 199 8.25 -19.56 5.15
C PHE A 199 8.24 -19.47 6.68
N THR A 200 9.29 -18.86 7.24
CA THR A 200 9.43 -18.63 8.69
C THR A 200 9.65 -17.15 8.97
N VAL A 201 9.05 -16.66 10.05
CA VAL A 201 9.21 -15.28 10.56
C VAL A 201 9.85 -15.36 11.96
N TYR A 202 10.79 -14.47 12.22
CA TYR A 202 11.51 -14.44 13.47
C TYR A 202 11.21 -13.18 14.27
N GLY A 203 11.21 -13.29 15.60
CA GLY A 203 11.20 -12.14 16.50
C GLY A 203 12.47 -11.33 16.35
N GLY A 204 12.36 -10.01 16.42
CA GLY A 204 13.48 -9.11 16.21
C GLY A 204 13.84 -8.88 14.74
N GLU A 205 13.02 -9.34 13.77
CA GLU A 205 13.17 -9.02 12.35
C GLU A 205 11.94 -8.37 11.75
N ILE A 206 12.14 -7.66 10.66
CA ILE A 206 11.10 -7.18 9.75
C ILE A 206 11.17 -8.02 8.48
N LEU A 207 10.15 -8.85 8.25
CA LEU A 207 9.95 -9.56 6.99
C LEU A 207 9.07 -8.68 6.08
N GLY A 208 9.66 -8.08 5.06
CA GLY A 208 8.94 -7.37 4.01
C GLY A 208 8.26 -8.33 3.05
N ILE A 209 7.06 -8.02 2.59
CA ILE A 209 6.38 -8.80 1.55
C ILE A 209 6.22 -7.95 0.30
N ALA A 210 6.94 -8.32 -0.75
CA ALA A 210 6.83 -7.73 -2.07
C ALA A 210 5.91 -8.57 -2.97
N GLY A 211 5.17 -7.91 -3.84
CA GLY A 211 4.30 -8.56 -4.83
C GLY A 211 3.45 -7.54 -5.56
N ILE A 212 2.97 -7.91 -6.75
CA ILE A 212 2.00 -7.11 -7.48
C ILE A 212 0.68 -7.09 -6.70
N SER A 213 -0.07 -5.99 -6.79
CA SER A 213 -1.40 -5.89 -6.17
C SER A 213 -2.28 -7.09 -6.56
N GLY A 214 -2.88 -7.75 -5.57
CA GLY A 214 -3.71 -8.94 -5.78
C GLY A 214 -2.94 -10.27 -5.85
N CYS A 215 -1.64 -10.30 -5.52
CA CYS A 215 -0.86 -11.54 -5.43
C CYS A 215 -1.01 -12.28 -4.08
N GLY A 216 -1.99 -11.96 -3.25
CA GLY A 216 -2.27 -12.68 -2.01
C GLY A 216 -1.65 -12.08 -0.75
N GLN A 217 -1.03 -10.88 -0.81
CA GLN A 217 -0.40 -10.25 0.36
C GLN A 217 -1.41 -10.00 1.48
N LYS A 218 -2.59 -9.46 1.15
CA LYS A 218 -3.66 -9.18 2.09
C LYS A 218 -4.22 -10.48 2.69
N GLU A 219 -4.52 -11.42 1.83
CA GLU A 219 -5.10 -12.73 2.20
C GLU A 219 -4.13 -13.53 3.08
N LEU A 220 -2.83 -13.39 2.87
CA LEU A 220 -1.80 -13.96 3.73
C LEU A 220 -1.89 -13.41 5.16
N LEU A 221 -1.95 -12.08 5.32
CA LEU A 221 -2.06 -11.47 6.65
C LEU A 221 -3.39 -11.80 7.32
N GLU A 222 -4.48 -11.82 6.57
CA GLU A 222 -5.81 -12.17 7.07
C GLU A 222 -5.88 -13.66 7.47
N ALA A 223 -5.22 -14.56 6.74
CA ALA A 223 -5.13 -15.98 7.10
C ALA A 223 -4.34 -16.17 8.41
N ILE A 224 -3.21 -15.48 8.59
CA ILE A 224 -2.44 -15.53 9.85
C ILE A 224 -3.28 -14.99 11.02
N ALA A 225 -4.07 -13.95 10.79
CA ALA A 225 -4.96 -13.36 11.80
C ALA A 225 -6.27 -14.16 12.02
N GLY A 226 -6.50 -15.26 11.29
CA GLY A 226 -7.71 -16.07 11.37
C GLY A 226 -8.96 -15.43 10.75
N LEU A 227 -8.80 -14.37 9.95
CA LEU A 227 -9.89 -13.64 9.30
C LEU A 227 -10.28 -14.24 7.94
N GLN A 228 -9.35 -14.97 7.32
CA GLN A 228 -9.53 -15.60 6.01
C GLN A 228 -9.48 -17.13 6.17
N PRO A 229 -10.48 -17.88 5.70
CA PRO A 229 -10.44 -19.35 5.72
C PRO A 229 -9.33 -19.88 4.80
N THR A 230 -8.70 -20.96 5.22
CA THR A 230 -7.62 -21.64 4.50
C THR A 230 -8.08 -23.01 4.04
N GLU A 231 -7.60 -23.50 2.90
CA GLU A 231 -7.91 -24.85 2.40
C GLU A 231 -6.94 -25.91 2.88
N GLY A 232 -5.71 -25.53 3.23
CA GLY A 232 -4.69 -26.46 3.67
C GLY A 232 -3.46 -25.76 4.22
N GLY A 233 -2.55 -26.55 4.75
CA GLY A 233 -1.30 -26.07 5.33
C GLY A 233 -1.34 -26.02 6.86
N SER A 234 -0.39 -25.30 7.44
CA SER A 234 -0.23 -25.06 8.87
C SER A 234 0.36 -23.68 9.12
N ILE A 235 -0.10 -23.01 10.18
CA ILE A 235 0.49 -21.76 10.69
C ILE A 235 0.83 -21.99 12.16
N CYS A 236 2.06 -22.41 12.41
CA CYS A 236 2.56 -22.69 13.75
C CYS A 236 3.10 -21.40 14.40
N TYR A 237 2.49 -20.97 15.49
CA TYR A 237 2.97 -19.91 16.37
C TYR A 237 3.86 -20.50 17.47
N VAL A 238 4.95 -19.80 17.79
CA VAL A 238 5.89 -20.21 18.83
C VAL A 238 5.92 -19.16 19.94
N GLU A 239 5.52 -19.54 21.14
CA GLU A 239 5.53 -18.69 22.34
C GLU A 239 6.94 -18.46 22.87
N ASP A 240 7.09 -17.55 23.85
CA ASP A 240 8.38 -17.22 24.47
C ASP A 240 9.03 -18.43 25.19
N ASP A 241 8.24 -19.35 25.73
CA ASP A 241 8.70 -20.57 26.39
C ASP A 241 9.02 -21.73 25.40
N GLY A 242 8.84 -21.49 24.09
CA GLY A 242 9.04 -22.47 23.03
C GLY A 242 7.82 -23.36 22.75
N THR A 243 6.70 -23.17 23.45
CA THR A 243 5.43 -23.85 23.17
C THR A 243 4.98 -23.52 21.75
N ARG A 244 4.47 -24.53 21.04
CA ARG A 244 4.00 -24.40 19.66
C ARG A 244 2.49 -24.56 19.62
N GLU A 245 1.83 -23.61 19.00
CA GLU A 245 0.39 -23.64 18.79
C GLU A 245 0.02 -23.44 17.32
N GLU A 246 -0.90 -24.29 16.83
CA GLU A 246 -1.47 -24.12 15.49
C GLU A 246 -2.51 -23.00 15.49
N LEU A 247 -2.40 -22.03 14.57
CA LEU A 247 -3.33 -20.92 14.45
C LEU A 247 -4.53 -21.25 13.56
N LEU A 248 -4.38 -22.17 12.60
CA LEU A 248 -5.49 -22.52 11.71
C LEU A 248 -6.69 -23.06 12.48
N GLY A 249 -7.87 -22.53 12.15
CA GLY A 249 -9.13 -22.90 12.80
C GLY A 249 -9.36 -22.27 14.18
N LYS A 250 -8.43 -21.45 14.69
CA LYS A 250 -8.66 -20.65 15.90
C LYS A 250 -9.50 -19.42 15.60
N ASP A 251 -10.27 -18.98 16.58
CA ASP A 251 -11.01 -17.73 16.53
C ASP A 251 -10.03 -16.54 16.46
N PRO A 252 -10.27 -15.51 15.60
CA PRO A 252 -9.42 -14.34 15.46
C PRO A 252 -9.15 -13.60 16.79
N LEU A 253 -10.13 -13.61 17.71
CA LEU A 253 -9.94 -13.00 19.04
C LEU A 253 -8.91 -13.79 19.85
N ARG A 254 -8.95 -15.12 19.77
CA ARG A 254 -7.97 -15.97 20.44
C ARG A 254 -6.56 -15.74 19.87
N ILE A 255 -6.43 -15.65 18.57
CA ILE A 255 -5.16 -15.33 17.89
C ILE A 255 -4.63 -13.97 18.35
N ALA A 256 -5.48 -12.97 18.43
CA ALA A 256 -5.10 -11.64 18.93
C ALA A 256 -4.72 -11.65 20.43
N GLU A 257 -5.38 -12.49 21.27
CA GLU A 257 -5.03 -12.67 22.68
C GLU A 257 -3.64 -13.33 22.85
N MET A 258 -3.22 -14.16 21.90
CA MET A 258 -1.89 -14.77 21.86
C MET A 258 -0.79 -13.77 21.45
N GLY A 259 -1.15 -12.55 21.08
CA GLY A 259 -0.21 -11.49 20.73
C GLY A 259 0.03 -11.32 19.22
N VAL A 260 -0.75 -11.96 18.35
CA VAL A 260 -0.70 -11.73 16.90
C VAL A 260 -1.64 -10.56 16.55
N ALA A 261 -1.08 -9.39 16.33
CA ALA A 261 -1.84 -8.18 16.03
C ALA A 261 -1.81 -7.83 14.54
N LEU A 262 -2.98 -7.66 13.94
CA LEU A 262 -3.13 -7.19 12.57
C LEU A 262 -3.39 -5.68 12.55
N SER A 263 -2.40 -4.92 12.07
CA SER A 263 -2.49 -3.49 11.78
C SER A 263 -2.68 -3.27 10.27
N PHE A 264 -3.90 -3.49 9.81
CA PHE A 264 -4.27 -3.23 8.42
C PHE A 264 -4.81 -1.80 8.29
N VAL A 265 -4.22 -1.02 7.40
CA VAL A 265 -4.72 0.33 7.08
C VAL A 265 -5.54 0.25 5.80
N PRO A 266 -6.88 0.17 5.91
CA PRO A 266 -7.75 0.12 4.75
C PRO A 266 -7.79 1.46 4.01
N GLU A 267 -8.21 1.43 2.74
CA GLU A 267 -8.48 2.66 1.97
C GLU A 267 -9.55 3.52 2.65
N ASP A 268 -10.63 2.91 3.10
CA ASP A 268 -11.64 3.54 3.97
C ASP A 268 -11.24 3.40 5.45
N ARG A 269 -10.42 4.33 5.91
CA ARG A 269 -9.89 4.35 7.28
C ARG A 269 -10.96 4.50 8.35
N LEU A 270 -12.04 5.24 8.04
CA LEU A 270 -13.12 5.54 8.97
C LEU A 270 -14.28 4.53 8.90
N GLY A 271 -14.41 3.78 7.81
CA GLY A 271 -15.42 2.73 7.67
C GLY A 271 -14.96 1.36 8.20
N MET A 272 -13.66 1.06 8.07
CA MET A 272 -13.11 -0.26 8.37
C MET A 272 -12.06 -0.27 9.48
N GLY A 273 -11.31 0.82 9.66
CA GLY A 273 -10.20 0.89 10.63
C GLY A 273 -10.59 1.48 11.98
N LEU A 274 -11.25 2.62 11.98
CA LEU A 274 -11.69 3.38 13.16
C LEU A 274 -13.17 3.71 13.04
N VAL A 275 -13.82 3.92 14.20
CA VAL A 275 -15.20 4.41 14.24
C VAL A 275 -15.20 5.93 14.26
N GLY A 276 -15.53 6.56 13.13
CA GLY A 276 -15.37 8.00 12.92
C GLY A 276 -16.13 8.89 13.92
N ASN A 277 -17.29 8.44 14.44
CA ASN A 277 -18.09 9.17 15.41
C ASN A 277 -17.59 9.03 16.86
N MET A 278 -16.75 8.03 17.15
CA MET A 278 -16.11 7.85 18.46
C MET A 278 -14.89 8.76 18.57
N ASP A 279 -14.57 9.16 19.79
CA ASP A 279 -13.34 9.89 20.07
C ASP A 279 -12.11 8.98 20.05
N LEU A 280 -10.91 9.56 20.23
CA LEU A 280 -9.67 8.81 20.21
C LEU A 280 -9.63 7.76 21.34
N SER A 281 -10.06 8.13 22.54
CA SER A 281 -10.06 7.24 23.71
C SER A 281 -10.99 6.05 23.52
N ASP A 282 -12.18 6.27 22.97
CA ASP A 282 -13.15 5.21 22.70
C ASP A 282 -12.65 4.29 21.56
N ASN A 283 -11.98 4.83 20.54
CA ASN A 283 -11.35 4.02 19.51
C ASN A 283 -10.19 3.14 20.05
N MET A 284 -9.40 3.63 21.01
CA MET A 284 -8.40 2.80 21.72
C MET A 284 -9.07 1.69 22.53
N MET A 285 -10.23 1.97 23.13
CA MET A 285 -10.99 1.01 23.92
C MET A 285 -11.51 -0.18 23.10
N LEU A 286 -11.72 -0.05 21.79
CA LEU A 286 -12.21 -1.13 20.94
C LEU A 286 -11.34 -2.42 21.00
N ARG A 287 -10.05 -2.30 21.30
CA ARG A 287 -9.13 -3.44 21.47
C ARG A 287 -9.05 -3.96 22.90
N SER A 288 -9.60 -3.24 23.87
CA SER A 288 -9.41 -3.53 25.31
C SER A 288 -10.71 -3.58 26.12
N PHE A 289 -11.87 -3.39 25.52
CA PHE A 289 -13.14 -3.28 26.24
C PHE A 289 -13.49 -4.51 27.12
N ARG A 290 -12.95 -5.69 26.78
CA ARG A 290 -13.12 -6.93 27.56
C ARG A 290 -12.12 -7.09 28.72
N LYS A 291 -11.07 -6.23 28.80
CA LYS A 291 -10.04 -6.30 29.85
C LYS A 291 -10.47 -5.66 31.18
N GLY A 292 -11.69 -5.13 31.27
CA GLY A 292 -12.25 -4.55 32.50
C GLY A 292 -12.53 -5.59 33.58
N ARG A 293 -12.58 -5.18 34.85
CA ARG A 293 -12.96 -6.04 35.98
C ARG A 293 -14.49 -6.00 36.21
N GLY A 294 -15.13 -7.13 36.00
CA GLY A 294 -16.57 -7.29 36.25
C GLY A 294 -17.45 -6.57 35.21
N ILE A 295 -18.48 -5.86 35.67
CA ILE A 295 -19.48 -5.18 34.81
C ILE A 295 -18.99 -3.81 34.33
N LEU A 296 -17.91 -3.27 34.91
CA LEU A 296 -17.39 -1.95 34.60
C LEU A 296 -16.27 -2.00 33.55
N THR A 297 -16.42 -1.20 32.50
CA THR A 297 -15.38 -1.04 31.46
C THR A 297 -14.28 -0.10 31.95
N ASP A 298 -13.03 -0.50 31.80
CA ASP A 298 -11.89 0.40 32.04
C ASP A 298 -11.83 1.49 30.96
N ARG A 299 -12.01 2.74 31.36
CA ARG A 299 -11.88 3.93 30.50
C ARG A 299 -10.59 4.71 30.74
N LYS A 300 -9.84 4.40 31.81
CA LYS A 300 -8.61 5.12 32.14
C LYS A 300 -7.45 4.69 31.26
N SER A 301 -7.25 3.38 31.11
CA SER A 301 -6.15 2.84 30.30
C SER A 301 -6.26 3.22 28.81
N PRO A 302 -7.43 3.12 28.14
CA PRO A 302 -7.58 3.58 26.76
C PRO A 302 -7.35 5.08 26.59
N ARG A 303 -7.76 5.89 27.55
CA ARG A 303 -7.50 7.34 27.52
C ARG A 303 -6.01 7.64 27.62
N LYS A 304 -5.31 7.01 28.56
CA LYS A 304 -3.84 7.17 28.69
C LYS A 304 -3.14 6.73 27.41
N LEU A 305 -3.59 5.62 26.81
CA LEU A 305 -3.08 5.14 25.54
C LEU A 305 -3.29 6.16 24.41
N ALA A 306 -4.48 6.77 24.33
CA ALA A 306 -4.76 7.81 23.35
C ALA A 306 -3.85 9.05 23.56
N GLU A 307 -3.59 9.45 24.82
CA GLU A 307 -2.68 10.54 25.16
C GLU A 307 -1.24 10.20 24.69
N THR A 308 -0.76 9.00 24.97
CA THR A 308 0.58 8.52 24.50
C THR A 308 0.67 8.52 22.97
N VAL A 309 -0.35 7.99 22.26
CA VAL A 309 -0.35 7.96 20.80
C VAL A 309 -0.37 9.37 20.20
N VAL A 310 -1.11 10.30 20.81
CA VAL A 310 -1.13 11.71 20.38
C VAL A 310 0.25 12.35 20.52
N GLU A 311 0.94 12.09 21.62
CA GLU A 311 2.26 12.65 21.91
C GLU A 311 3.36 12.01 21.04
N GLU A 312 3.45 10.66 21.00
CA GLU A 312 4.50 9.95 20.29
C GLU A 312 4.43 10.10 18.75
N LEU A 313 3.21 10.24 18.21
CA LEU A 313 2.99 10.36 16.76
C LEU A 313 2.71 11.78 16.29
N ASP A 314 2.81 12.76 17.18
CA ASP A 314 2.48 14.16 16.88
C ASP A 314 1.15 14.27 16.13
N VAL A 315 0.08 13.74 16.75
CA VAL A 315 -1.27 13.79 16.20
C VAL A 315 -1.86 15.18 16.43
N ASN A 316 -2.09 15.91 15.35
CA ASN A 316 -2.71 17.24 15.45
C ASN A 316 -4.20 17.11 15.78
N THR A 317 -4.53 17.33 17.05
CA THR A 317 -5.88 17.24 17.61
C THR A 317 -6.09 18.22 18.74
N PRO A 318 -7.32 18.77 18.93
CA PRO A 318 -7.65 19.55 20.12
C PRO A 318 -7.58 18.77 21.44
N GLY A 319 -7.60 17.43 21.38
CA GLY A 319 -7.52 16.54 22.54
C GLY A 319 -8.10 15.16 22.25
N VAL A 320 -7.85 14.21 23.16
CA VAL A 320 -8.23 12.79 23.01
C VAL A 320 -9.75 12.53 23.01
N SER A 321 -10.56 13.51 23.40
CA SER A 321 -12.04 13.47 23.32
C SER A 321 -12.58 13.98 21.98
N THR A 322 -11.71 14.26 21.01
CA THR A 322 -12.11 14.68 19.65
C THR A 322 -12.59 13.49 18.84
N PRO A 323 -13.78 13.53 18.21
CA PRO A 323 -14.21 12.51 17.27
C PRO A 323 -13.22 12.35 16.10
N VAL A 324 -12.82 11.10 15.80
CA VAL A 324 -11.76 10.81 14.82
C VAL A 324 -12.08 11.35 13.42
N ARG A 325 -13.36 11.43 13.04
CA ARG A 325 -13.80 12.02 11.76
C ARG A 325 -13.44 13.51 11.59
N ARG A 326 -13.06 14.21 12.67
CA ARG A 326 -12.63 15.62 12.62
C ARG A 326 -11.14 15.78 12.36
N LEU A 327 -10.39 14.69 12.39
CA LEU A 327 -8.97 14.69 12.10
C LEU A 327 -8.72 14.68 10.58
N SER A 328 -7.55 15.17 10.16
CA SER A 328 -7.08 14.98 8.79
C SER A 328 -6.79 13.49 8.51
N GLY A 329 -6.80 13.08 7.25
CA GLY A 329 -6.55 11.69 6.86
C GLY A 329 -5.25 11.13 7.42
N GLY A 330 -4.16 11.92 7.43
CA GLY A 330 -2.89 11.54 8.02
C GLY A 330 -2.97 11.33 9.53
N ASN A 331 -3.68 12.21 10.27
CA ASN A 331 -3.87 12.04 11.71
C ASN A 331 -4.76 10.85 12.04
N VAL A 332 -5.78 10.57 11.24
CA VAL A 332 -6.60 9.33 11.38
C VAL A 332 -5.71 8.10 11.27
N GLN A 333 -4.78 8.08 10.32
CA GLN A 333 -3.86 6.96 10.11
C GLN A 333 -2.87 6.79 11.27
N LYS A 334 -2.28 7.89 11.75
CA LYS A 334 -1.41 7.89 12.94
C LYS A 334 -2.14 7.27 14.15
N VAL A 335 -3.39 7.65 14.39
CA VAL A 335 -4.23 7.08 15.46
C VAL A 335 -4.46 5.59 15.26
N LEU A 336 -4.76 5.14 14.04
CA LEU A 336 -5.00 3.74 13.72
C LEU A 336 -3.73 2.89 13.96
N VAL A 337 -2.61 3.29 13.37
CA VAL A 337 -1.34 2.57 13.51
C VAL A 337 -0.85 2.59 14.97
N GLY A 338 -0.94 3.74 15.63
CA GLY A 338 -0.57 3.87 17.04
C GLY A 338 -1.37 2.95 17.95
N ARG A 339 -2.68 2.79 17.71
CA ARG A 339 -3.52 1.83 18.45
C ARG A 339 -3.00 0.40 18.36
N GLU A 340 -2.65 -0.04 17.16
CA GLU A 340 -2.23 -1.42 16.93
C GLU A 340 -0.83 -1.68 17.50
N ILE A 341 0.12 -0.77 17.28
CA ILE A 341 1.48 -0.89 17.80
C ILE A 341 1.51 -0.86 19.33
N ALA A 342 0.70 -0.01 19.95
CA ALA A 342 0.63 0.12 21.39
C ALA A 342 0.00 -1.09 22.11
N SER A 343 -0.56 -2.06 21.39
CA SER A 343 -1.04 -3.32 21.95
C SER A 343 0.07 -4.25 22.46
N ALA A 344 1.35 -3.89 22.21
CA ALA A 344 2.54 -4.67 22.54
C ALA A 344 2.46 -6.12 21.99
N PRO A 345 2.30 -6.31 20.69
CA PRO A 345 2.17 -7.63 20.10
C PRO A 345 3.50 -8.41 20.14
N THR A 346 3.46 -9.73 20.08
CA THR A 346 4.62 -10.60 19.81
C THR A 346 4.85 -10.76 18.30
N VAL A 347 3.77 -10.68 17.52
CA VAL A 347 3.78 -10.66 16.06
C VAL A 347 2.93 -9.50 15.57
N LEU A 348 3.54 -8.58 14.83
CA LEU A 348 2.87 -7.44 14.23
C LEU A 348 2.72 -7.67 12.72
N LEU A 349 1.48 -7.80 12.27
CA LEU A 349 1.13 -7.88 10.85
C LEU A 349 0.69 -6.49 10.40
N THR A 350 1.44 -5.86 9.52
CA THR A 350 1.12 -4.50 9.08
C THR A 350 1.08 -4.40 7.56
N ALA A 351 0.01 -3.81 7.04
CA ALA A 351 -0.14 -3.58 5.62
C ALA A 351 -0.52 -2.12 5.37
N TYR A 352 0.21 -1.52 4.42
CA TYR A 352 -0.05 -0.17 3.92
C TYR A 352 -0.03 0.92 5.00
N ALA A 353 0.79 0.73 6.04
CA ALA A 353 0.82 1.59 7.24
C ALA A 353 1.08 3.08 6.94
N VAL A 354 1.76 3.39 5.85
CA VAL A 354 2.13 4.76 5.45
C VAL A 354 1.36 5.29 4.24
N ARG A 355 0.43 4.52 3.70
CA ARG A 355 -0.31 4.91 2.49
C ARG A 355 -1.02 6.25 2.65
N GLY A 356 -0.67 7.22 1.77
CA GLY A 356 -1.25 8.57 1.78
C GLY A 356 -0.90 9.39 3.03
N LEU A 357 0.22 9.11 3.67
CA LEU A 357 0.89 10.00 4.62
C LEU A 357 1.88 10.91 3.90
N ASP A 358 2.17 12.05 4.52
CA ASP A 358 3.34 12.84 4.15
C ASP A 358 4.64 12.14 4.56
N ILE A 359 5.75 12.60 4.00
CA ILE A 359 7.07 11.99 4.20
C ILE A 359 7.43 11.88 5.69
N ASN A 360 7.28 12.96 6.48
CA ASN A 360 7.63 12.96 7.90
C ASN A 360 6.81 11.96 8.71
N ALA A 361 5.49 11.93 8.47
CA ALA A 361 4.61 10.98 9.12
C ALA A 361 4.97 9.53 8.77
N SER A 362 5.40 9.27 7.52
CA SER A 362 5.83 7.95 7.09
C SER A 362 7.08 7.49 7.84
N TYR A 363 8.10 8.36 7.96
CA TYR A 363 9.33 8.04 8.70
C TYR A 363 9.06 7.80 10.20
N THR A 364 8.15 8.58 10.81
CA THR A 364 7.71 8.32 12.19
C THR A 364 7.14 6.90 12.35
N ILE A 365 6.37 6.42 11.37
CA ILE A 365 5.82 5.06 11.39
C ILE A 365 6.92 4.00 11.21
N TYR A 366 7.89 4.23 10.30
CA TYR A 366 9.01 3.31 10.11
C TYR A 366 9.86 3.19 11.39
N ASP A 367 10.09 4.29 12.06
CA ASP A 367 10.79 4.34 13.35
C ASP A 367 10.05 3.53 14.43
N LEU A 368 8.73 3.67 14.51
CA LEU A 368 7.90 2.87 15.41
C LEU A 368 7.97 1.37 15.10
N ILE A 369 7.96 1.00 13.82
CA ILE A 369 8.09 -0.40 13.39
C ILE A 369 9.47 -0.93 13.80
N ASN A 370 10.54 -0.17 13.57
CA ASN A 370 11.90 -0.54 14.00
C ASN A 370 11.99 -0.69 15.51
N ARG A 371 11.39 0.20 16.30
CA ARG A 371 11.31 0.04 17.77
C ARG A 371 10.57 -1.22 18.22
N GLN A 372 9.56 -1.68 17.47
CA GLN A 372 8.92 -2.97 17.77
C GLN A 372 9.89 -4.13 17.51
N LYS A 373 10.61 -4.12 16.39
CA LYS A 373 11.66 -5.07 16.07
C LYS A 373 12.71 -5.14 17.18
N GLU A 374 13.23 -4.00 17.65
CA GLU A 374 14.23 -3.92 18.74
C GLU A 374 13.71 -4.52 20.05
N ARG A 375 12.39 -4.51 20.27
CA ARG A 375 11.73 -5.16 21.42
C ARG A 375 11.53 -6.66 21.23
N GLY A 376 12.02 -7.24 20.13
CA GLY A 376 11.91 -8.67 19.81
C GLY A 376 10.59 -9.06 19.12
N VAL A 377 9.77 -8.09 18.70
CA VAL A 377 8.54 -8.36 17.95
C VAL A 377 8.89 -8.89 16.56
N ALA A 378 8.19 -9.93 16.11
CA ALA A 378 8.24 -10.38 14.73
C ALA A 378 7.34 -9.49 13.88
N VAL A 379 7.89 -8.79 12.91
CA VAL A 379 7.11 -7.87 12.07
C VAL A 379 6.98 -8.43 10.66
N ILE A 380 5.74 -8.51 10.15
CA ILE A 380 5.47 -8.73 8.73
C ILE A 380 4.95 -7.41 8.16
N TYR A 381 5.68 -6.84 7.21
CA TYR A 381 5.39 -5.55 6.60
C TYR A 381 5.05 -5.69 5.13
N VAL A 382 3.84 -5.31 4.75
CA VAL A 382 3.40 -5.17 3.35
C VAL A 382 3.40 -3.69 2.98
N GLY A 383 4.22 -3.31 2.02
CA GLY A 383 4.34 -1.93 1.51
C GLY A 383 4.18 -1.87 0.00
N GLU A 384 3.83 -0.69 -0.51
CA GLU A 384 3.69 -0.42 -1.95
C GLU A 384 5.02 -0.01 -2.60
N ASP A 385 5.95 0.50 -1.79
CA ASP A 385 7.22 1.05 -2.27
C ASP A 385 8.37 0.07 -2.04
N LEU A 386 9.00 -0.38 -3.13
CA LEU A 386 10.13 -1.30 -3.07
C LEU A 386 11.38 -0.66 -2.47
N ASP A 387 11.58 0.65 -2.63
CA ASP A 387 12.73 1.34 -2.06
C ASP A 387 12.62 1.31 -0.53
N VAL A 388 11.43 1.58 0.00
CA VAL A 388 11.14 1.45 1.44
C VAL A 388 11.31 0.00 1.91
N LEU A 389 10.82 -0.98 1.16
CA LEU A 389 10.99 -2.40 1.54
C LEU A 389 12.48 -2.79 1.61
N LEU A 390 13.29 -2.33 0.65
CA LEU A 390 14.73 -2.61 0.63
C LEU A 390 15.48 -1.92 1.79
N GLU A 391 15.02 -0.77 2.24
CA GLU A 391 15.62 -0.04 3.35
C GLU A 391 15.14 -0.53 4.73
N LEU A 392 13.85 -0.85 4.86
CA LEU A 392 13.22 -1.18 6.15
C LEU A 392 13.32 -2.67 6.50
N ALA A 393 13.15 -3.58 5.53
CA ALA A 393 13.05 -5.01 5.79
C ALA A 393 14.42 -5.70 5.91
N ASP A 394 14.54 -6.63 6.87
CA ASP A 394 15.73 -7.48 6.99
C ASP A 394 15.76 -8.57 5.94
N ARG A 395 14.60 -9.15 5.66
CA ARG A 395 14.38 -10.10 4.57
C ARG A 395 13.13 -9.69 3.78
N ILE A 396 13.12 -9.98 2.49
CA ILE A 396 11.98 -9.68 1.62
C ILE A 396 11.50 -10.99 1.00
N LEU A 397 10.28 -11.38 1.34
CA LEU A 397 9.56 -12.46 0.69
C LEU A 397 8.85 -11.90 -0.54
N VAL A 398 9.04 -12.53 -1.69
CA VAL A 398 8.45 -12.08 -2.95
C VAL A 398 7.33 -13.03 -3.36
N LEU A 399 6.13 -12.46 -3.57
CA LEU A 399 4.97 -13.19 -4.08
C LEU A 399 4.79 -12.91 -5.58
N CYS A 400 4.55 -13.97 -6.33
CA CYS A 400 4.19 -13.91 -7.74
C CYS A 400 3.08 -14.90 -8.06
N GLY A 401 1.94 -14.42 -8.57
CA GLY A 401 0.81 -15.29 -8.92
C GLY A 401 0.31 -16.18 -7.77
N GLY A 402 0.33 -15.69 -6.54
CA GLY A 402 -0.09 -16.44 -5.35
C GLY A 402 0.96 -17.39 -4.77
N LYS A 403 2.14 -17.49 -5.36
CA LYS A 403 3.23 -18.37 -4.89
C LYS A 403 4.40 -17.58 -4.34
N VAL A 404 5.15 -18.18 -3.43
CA VAL A 404 6.42 -17.63 -2.96
C VAL A 404 7.46 -17.82 -4.08
N SER A 405 7.85 -16.73 -4.73
CA SER A 405 8.89 -16.72 -5.75
C SER A 405 10.29 -16.87 -5.15
N GLY A 406 10.47 -16.42 -3.91
CA GLY A 406 11.69 -16.57 -3.13
C GLY A 406 11.75 -15.59 -1.97
N ILE A 407 12.83 -15.69 -1.17
CA ILE A 407 13.15 -14.79 -0.07
C ILE A 407 14.56 -14.27 -0.29
N VAL A 408 14.74 -12.96 -0.28
CA VAL A 408 16.04 -12.30 -0.43
C VAL A 408 16.37 -11.47 0.81
N PRO A 409 17.67 -11.29 1.15
CA PRO A 409 18.06 -10.37 2.21
C PRO A 409 17.71 -8.94 1.78
N GLY A 410 17.17 -8.14 2.70
CA GLY A 410 16.85 -6.73 2.43
C GLY A 410 18.10 -5.90 2.12
N ARG A 411 19.25 -6.22 2.75
CA ARG A 411 20.54 -5.64 2.39
C ARG A 411 21.17 -6.39 1.23
N GLY A 412 21.51 -5.66 0.17
CA GLY A 412 22.20 -6.20 -1.01
C GLY A 412 21.28 -6.67 -2.14
N ALA A 413 19.98 -6.82 -1.91
CA ALA A 413 19.02 -7.00 -3.00
C ALA A 413 18.80 -5.67 -3.73
N THR A 414 18.58 -5.74 -5.03
CA THR A 414 18.25 -4.54 -5.82
C THR A 414 16.77 -4.52 -6.18
N LYS A 415 16.24 -3.33 -6.42
CA LYS A 415 14.87 -3.14 -6.92
C LYS A 415 14.59 -3.95 -8.19
N ARG A 416 15.62 -4.11 -9.04
CA ARG A 416 15.53 -4.91 -10.25
C ARG A 416 15.36 -6.40 -9.96
N ASP A 417 16.12 -6.93 -9.00
CA ASP A 417 16.06 -8.34 -8.63
C ASP A 417 14.70 -8.70 -8.05
N VAL A 418 14.23 -7.91 -7.09
CA VAL A 418 12.89 -8.08 -6.49
C VAL A 418 11.81 -7.91 -7.54
N GLY A 419 11.90 -6.88 -8.40
CA GLY A 419 10.95 -6.65 -9.48
C GLY A 419 10.88 -7.78 -10.51
N MET A 420 11.99 -8.42 -10.84
CA MET A 420 11.98 -9.62 -11.69
C MET A 420 11.28 -10.80 -11.02
N MET A 421 11.53 -11.04 -9.73
CA MET A 421 10.88 -12.10 -8.97
C MET A 421 9.37 -11.87 -8.80
N MET A 422 8.90 -10.62 -8.81
CA MET A 422 7.46 -10.29 -8.76
C MET A 422 6.73 -10.64 -10.06
N THR A 423 7.44 -10.76 -11.18
CA THR A 423 6.85 -10.99 -12.51
C THR A 423 7.15 -12.38 -13.08
N GLN A 424 8.13 -13.09 -12.53
CA GLN A 424 8.53 -14.41 -12.95
C GLN A 424 8.53 -15.36 -11.77
N LEU A 425 7.80 -16.47 -11.85
CA LEU A 425 7.95 -17.54 -10.89
C LEU A 425 9.39 -18.05 -10.98
N GLY A 426 10.15 -17.89 -9.90
CA GLY A 426 11.57 -18.22 -9.87
C GLY A 426 11.79 -19.69 -10.21
N GLY A 427 12.49 -19.93 -11.30
CA GLY A 427 13.15 -21.19 -11.54
C GLY A 427 14.49 -21.19 -10.82
N ASN A 428 14.48 -21.40 -9.52
CA ASN A 428 15.67 -21.89 -8.80
C ASN A 428 15.24 -22.41 -7.41
N GLU A 429 15.20 -23.71 -7.32
CA GLU A 429 15.44 -24.43 -6.07
C GLU A 429 16.86 -24.08 -5.60
N ALA A 430 16.97 -23.16 -4.65
CA ALA A 430 18.22 -22.99 -3.92
C ALA A 430 17.95 -22.38 -2.52
N HIS A 431 18.14 -23.27 -1.57
CA HIS A 431 18.40 -23.07 -0.13
C HIS A 431 17.21 -22.74 0.78
N ALA A 432 16.68 -23.87 1.30
CA ALA A 432 15.98 -23.98 2.55
C ALA A 432 16.88 -23.62 3.74
#